data_649888c3f593e80499b42472eb470ffb
#
_entry.id   649888c3f593e80499b42472eb470ffb
#
_cell.length_a   1.000
_cell.length_b   1.000
_cell.length_c   1.000
_cell.angle_alpha   90.00
_cell.angle_beta   90.00
_cell.angle_gamma   90.00
#
_symmetry.space_group_name_H-M   'P 1'
#
loop_
_entity.id
_entity.type
_entity.pdbx_description
1 polymer ?
#
loop_
_entity_poly.entity_id
_entity_poly.type
_entity_poly.pdbx_seq_one_letter_code
_entity_poly.pdbx_strand_id
1 'polypeptide(L)'
;QSEQTKYGTKNSGLRPDRGYIGHKAAKMMQRSKSIQSRRLEAIEEKSKLLKNIDQTEHLKLSQPAYHSHRLASLRNVSICYENNIIRKDITFTIEQGDRIALSGNNGCGKSSILKLICGYNIPYSGEFYKGSNMTISYVSQNTDALCGTLSDYVAANKIEESLFKAILRKLDFTREQFDKKIQNFSSGQKKKVLIAKSLCQPSHLLVWDEPLNYMDVISRIQLEQL
;
A
#
# COMPACT_ATOMS: atom_id res chain seq x y z
N GLN A 1 19.72 21.40 37.29
CA GLN A 1 19.01 22.16 38.32
C GLN A 1 17.54 21.85 38.19
N SER A 2 17.03 21.12 39.18
CA SER A 2 15.65 20.66 39.30
C SER A 2 14.76 21.78 39.79
N GLU A 3 13.73 22.13 39.03
CA GLU A 3 12.61 22.93 39.53
C GLU A 3 11.71 22.08 40.43
N GLN A 4 11.88 22.24 41.71
CA GLN A 4 10.96 21.78 42.74
C GLN A 4 9.71 22.68 42.72
N THR A 5 8.57 22.13 42.27
CA THR A 5 7.26 22.74 42.38
C THR A 5 6.88 22.93 43.86
N LYS A 6 6.84 24.16 44.26
CA LYS A 6 6.32 24.62 45.58
C LYS A 6 4.82 24.32 45.68
N TYR A 7 4.43 23.23 46.29
CA TYR A 7 3.14 23.11 46.95
C TYR A 7 3.37 23.21 48.46
N GLY A 8 3.38 24.42 48.95
CA GLY A 8 3.37 24.68 50.37
C GLY A 8 2.08 24.19 51.01
N THR A 9 2.13 23.10 51.73
CA THR A 9 1.11 22.65 52.66
C THR A 9 1.11 23.64 53.83
N LYS A 10 0.13 24.56 53.87
CA LYS A 10 -0.19 25.32 55.08
C LYS A 10 -0.69 24.33 56.13
N ASN A 11 0.18 24.02 57.11
CA ASN A 11 -0.18 23.24 58.29
C ASN A 11 -1.12 24.09 59.15
N SER A 12 -2.43 23.92 58.96
CA SER A 12 -3.46 24.62 59.76
C SER A 12 -3.80 23.90 61.05
N GLY A 13 -3.03 22.97 61.56
CA GLY A 13 -3.25 22.27 62.82
C GLY A 13 -4.60 21.58 63.02
N LEU A 14 -5.49 21.68 62.04
CA LEU A 14 -6.81 21.06 62.06
C LEU A 14 -6.68 19.62 61.47
N ARG A 15 -7.33 18.63 62.09
CA ARG A 15 -7.40 17.26 61.58
C ARG A 15 -7.94 17.29 60.15
N PRO A 16 -7.34 16.53 59.22
CA PRO A 16 -7.80 16.52 57.85
C PRO A 16 -9.26 16.04 57.82
N ASP A 17 -10.12 16.84 57.16
CA ASP A 17 -11.52 16.49 56.95
C ASP A 17 -11.62 15.21 56.09
N ARG A 18 -11.88 14.09 56.77
CA ARG A 18 -12.02 12.78 56.11
C ARG A 18 -13.12 12.79 55.04
N GLY A 19 -14.17 13.60 55.22
CA GLY A 19 -15.24 13.76 54.23
C GLY A 19 -14.76 14.41 52.94
N TYR A 20 -13.97 15.45 53.04
CA TYR A 20 -13.41 16.15 51.87
C TYR A 20 -12.41 15.26 51.08
N ILE A 21 -11.54 14.53 51.78
CA ILE A 21 -10.58 13.62 51.16
C ILE A 21 -11.32 12.46 50.45
N GLY A 22 -12.34 11.88 51.10
CA GLY A 22 -13.20 10.83 50.51
C GLY A 22 -13.94 11.31 49.29
N HIS A 23 -14.51 12.53 49.31
CA HIS A 23 -15.19 13.12 48.16
C HIS A 23 -14.25 13.36 46.96
N LYS A 24 -13.03 13.87 47.23
CA LYS A 24 -12.01 14.09 46.21
C LYS A 24 -11.52 12.78 45.61
N ALA A 25 -11.31 11.76 46.42
CA ALA A 25 -10.93 10.42 45.94
C ALA A 25 -12.05 9.78 45.11
N ALA A 26 -13.32 9.88 45.51
CA ALA A 26 -14.48 9.40 44.76
C ALA A 26 -14.59 10.11 43.40
N LYS A 27 -14.40 11.43 43.34
CA LYS A 27 -14.41 12.19 42.09
C LYS A 27 -13.25 11.82 41.16
N MET A 28 -12.06 11.55 41.68
CA MET A 28 -10.93 11.05 40.88
C MET A 28 -11.21 9.65 40.35
N MET A 29 -11.79 8.78 41.16
CA MET A 29 -12.16 7.41 40.76
C MET A 29 -13.24 7.41 39.66
N GLN A 30 -14.22 8.29 39.77
CA GLN A 30 -15.25 8.50 38.78
C GLN A 30 -14.68 8.99 37.41
N ARG A 31 -13.74 9.96 37.49
CA ARG A 31 -13.00 10.41 36.29
C ARG A 31 -12.15 9.29 35.64
N SER A 32 -11.46 8.48 36.46
CA SER A 32 -10.68 7.35 35.99
C SER A 32 -11.58 6.30 35.30
N LYS A 33 -12.73 5.96 35.88
CA LYS A 33 -13.72 5.07 35.26
C LYS A 33 -14.22 5.61 33.91
N SER A 34 -14.55 6.91 33.84
CA SER A 34 -14.99 7.55 32.60
C SER A 34 -13.92 7.54 31.51
N ILE A 35 -12.64 7.73 31.87
CA ILE A 35 -11.52 7.62 30.90
C ILE A 35 -11.32 6.18 30.44
N GLN A 36 -11.44 5.20 31.34
CA GLN A 36 -11.36 3.80 31.00
C GLN A 36 -12.51 3.36 30.06
N SER A 37 -13.76 3.78 30.35
CA SER A 37 -14.90 3.50 29.49
C SER A 37 -14.69 4.03 28.08
N ARG A 38 -14.29 5.30 27.92
CA ARG A 38 -13.98 5.89 26.61
C ARG A 38 -12.85 5.17 25.86
N ARG A 39 -11.83 4.70 26.60
CA ARG A 39 -10.75 3.91 25.98
C ARG A 39 -11.25 2.55 25.50
N LEU A 40 -12.10 1.88 26.27
CA LEU A 40 -12.69 0.60 25.89
C LEU A 40 -13.62 0.76 24.69
N GLU A 41 -14.46 1.79 24.66
CA GLU A 41 -15.32 2.13 23.53
C GLU A 41 -14.48 2.39 22.25
N ALA A 42 -13.40 3.19 22.35
CA ALA A 42 -12.52 3.45 21.24
C ALA A 42 -11.77 2.20 20.75
N ILE A 43 -11.41 1.27 21.66
CA ILE A 43 -10.81 -0.02 21.30
C ILE A 43 -11.86 -0.90 20.61
N GLU A 44 -13.10 -0.91 21.10
CA GLU A 44 -14.18 -1.68 20.51
C GLU A 44 -14.57 -1.17 19.11
N GLU A 45 -14.65 0.13 18.92
CA GLU A 45 -14.84 0.74 17.60
C GLU A 45 -13.71 0.37 16.62
N LYS A 46 -12.45 0.46 17.07
CA LYS A 46 -11.31 0.02 16.26
C LYS A 46 -11.33 -1.48 15.98
N SER A 47 -11.76 -2.30 16.94
CA SER A 47 -11.89 -3.75 16.73
C SER A 47 -13.02 -4.11 15.77
N LYS A 48 -14.12 -3.32 15.74
CA LYS A 48 -15.18 -3.46 14.74
C LYS A 48 -14.70 -3.12 13.34
N LEU A 49 -13.86 -2.08 13.21
CA LEU A 49 -13.20 -1.75 11.93
C LEU A 49 -12.27 -2.89 11.46
N LEU A 50 -11.51 -3.48 12.37
CA LEU A 50 -10.67 -4.66 12.06
C LEU A 50 -11.51 -5.88 11.66
N LYS A 51 -12.63 -6.17 12.37
CA LYS A 51 -13.53 -7.26 11.99
C LYS A 51 -14.19 -7.06 10.62
N ASN A 52 -14.46 -5.81 10.22
CA ASN A 52 -14.93 -5.50 8.87
C ASN A 52 -13.88 -5.75 7.79
N ILE A 53 -12.58 -5.67 8.15
CA ILE A 53 -11.48 -6.06 7.25
C ILE A 53 -11.43 -7.58 7.08
N ASP A 54 -11.64 -8.35 8.15
CA ASP A 54 -11.65 -9.82 8.11
C ASP A 54 -12.82 -10.40 7.29
N GLN A 55 -13.90 -9.65 7.09
CA GLN A 55 -15.05 -10.04 6.25
C GLN A 55 -14.92 -9.62 4.78
N THR A 56 -13.89 -8.83 4.45
CA THR A 56 -13.64 -8.46 3.05
C THR A 56 -13.05 -9.66 2.33
N GLU A 57 -13.78 -10.26 1.39
CA GLU A 57 -13.22 -11.30 0.51
C GLU A 57 -11.88 -10.84 -0.06
N HIS A 58 -10.86 -11.66 0.11
CA HIS A 58 -9.51 -11.36 -0.37
C HIS A 58 -9.51 -11.12 -1.89
N LEU A 59 -8.64 -10.23 -2.35
CA LEU A 59 -8.33 -10.10 -3.76
C LEU A 59 -7.75 -11.43 -4.26
N LYS A 60 -8.22 -11.91 -5.41
CA LYS A 60 -7.70 -13.14 -6.02
C LYS A 60 -6.97 -12.79 -7.30
N LEU A 61 -5.78 -13.34 -7.48
CA LEU A 61 -5.04 -13.28 -8.73
C LEU A 61 -5.52 -14.39 -9.65
N SER A 62 -5.91 -14.05 -10.87
CA SER A 62 -6.19 -15.00 -11.94
C SER A 62 -5.13 -14.80 -13.02
N GLN A 63 -4.03 -15.54 -12.91
CA GLN A 63 -2.95 -15.48 -13.88
C GLN A 63 -3.07 -16.64 -14.85
N PRO A 64 -3.01 -16.41 -16.18
CA PRO A 64 -2.90 -17.49 -17.15
C PRO A 64 -1.57 -18.19 -16.98
N ALA A 65 -1.56 -19.51 -17.18
CA ALA A 65 -0.34 -20.29 -17.18
C ALA A 65 0.52 -19.92 -18.39
N TYR A 66 1.81 -19.75 -18.18
CA TYR A 66 2.78 -19.57 -19.25
C TYR A 66 3.37 -20.93 -19.63
N HIS A 67 3.75 -21.13 -20.90
CA HIS A 67 4.25 -22.41 -21.41
C HIS A 67 5.61 -22.83 -20.82
N SER A 68 6.39 -21.90 -20.27
CA SER A 68 7.69 -22.14 -19.64
C SER A 68 7.66 -21.76 -18.16
N HIS A 69 8.30 -22.54 -17.31
CA HIS A 69 8.42 -22.24 -15.89
C HIS A 69 9.19 -20.94 -15.64
N ARG A 70 10.24 -20.70 -16.44
CA ARG A 70 11.05 -19.47 -16.37
C ARG A 70 10.40 -18.36 -17.18
N LEU A 71 10.10 -17.24 -16.52
CA LEU A 71 9.53 -16.04 -17.13
C LEU A 71 10.62 -15.06 -17.60
N ALA A 72 11.59 -14.78 -16.75
CA ALA A 72 12.72 -13.92 -17.10
C ALA A 72 13.97 -14.31 -16.30
N SER A 73 15.16 -13.97 -16.79
CA SER A 73 16.39 -14.08 -16.00
C SER A 73 17.39 -13.00 -16.36
N LEU A 74 18.06 -12.50 -15.33
CA LEU A 74 19.17 -11.56 -15.43
C LEU A 74 20.43 -12.28 -14.91
N ARG A 75 21.54 -12.21 -15.66
CA ARG A 75 22.82 -12.76 -15.26
C ARG A 75 23.90 -11.72 -15.47
N ASN A 76 24.52 -11.29 -14.38
CA ASN A 76 25.55 -10.24 -14.37
C ASN A 76 25.12 -8.99 -15.14
N VAL A 77 23.82 -8.64 -15.06
CA VAL A 77 23.30 -7.46 -15.75
C VAL A 77 23.72 -6.20 -15.01
N SER A 78 24.26 -5.24 -15.76
CA SER A 78 24.58 -3.91 -15.25
C SER A 78 23.82 -2.87 -16.07
N ILE A 79 23.12 -1.96 -15.39
CA ILE A 79 22.32 -0.90 -16.00
C ILE A 79 23.17 0.37 -16.05
N CYS A 80 23.28 0.97 -17.24
CA CYS A 80 24.05 2.15 -17.48
C CYS A 80 23.17 3.21 -18.16
N TYR A 81 23.26 4.46 -17.71
CA TYR A 81 22.70 5.61 -18.43
C TYR A 81 23.84 6.56 -18.79
N GLU A 82 23.97 6.87 -20.08
CA GLU A 82 25.09 7.62 -20.61
C GLU A 82 26.41 6.96 -20.20
N ASN A 83 27.24 7.56 -19.36
CA ASN A 83 28.49 6.95 -18.87
C ASN A 83 28.41 6.56 -17.38
N ASN A 84 27.22 6.63 -16.76
CA ASN A 84 27.04 6.32 -15.35
C ASN A 84 26.40 4.95 -15.15
N ILE A 85 27.10 4.07 -14.42
CA ILE A 85 26.55 2.78 -14.02
C ILE A 85 25.66 3.00 -12.78
N ILE A 86 24.36 2.75 -12.96
CA ILE A 86 23.39 2.88 -11.87
C ILE A 86 23.43 1.66 -10.96
N ARG A 87 23.52 0.46 -11.55
CA ARG A 87 23.61 -0.80 -10.79
C ARG A 87 24.44 -1.82 -11.55
N LYS A 88 25.29 -2.58 -10.82
CA LYS A 88 26.14 -3.65 -11.34
C LYS A 88 25.69 -5.02 -10.86
N ASP A 89 26.08 -6.03 -11.63
CA ASP A 89 26.07 -7.45 -11.25
C ASP A 89 24.71 -7.96 -10.72
N ILE A 90 23.63 -7.57 -11.42
CA ILE A 90 22.27 -8.01 -11.11
C ILE A 90 22.13 -9.44 -11.63
N THR A 91 21.88 -10.40 -10.73
CA THR A 91 21.67 -11.81 -11.10
C THR A 91 20.50 -12.35 -10.29
N PHE A 92 19.42 -12.67 -10.98
CA PHE A 92 18.26 -13.41 -10.44
C PHE A 92 17.39 -13.94 -11.58
N THR A 93 16.54 -14.92 -11.25
CA THR A 93 15.56 -15.51 -12.16
C THR A 93 14.16 -15.26 -11.61
N ILE A 94 13.19 -15.11 -12.51
CA ILE A 94 11.76 -15.00 -12.20
C ILE A 94 11.09 -16.24 -12.78
N GLU A 95 10.42 -17.00 -11.93
CA GLU A 95 9.69 -18.20 -12.31
C GLU A 95 8.17 -18.01 -12.12
N GLN A 96 7.36 -18.90 -12.66
CA GLN A 96 5.92 -18.85 -12.43
C GLN A 96 5.60 -19.07 -10.95
N GLY A 97 4.76 -18.21 -10.39
CA GLY A 97 4.36 -18.25 -8.98
C GLY A 97 5.29 -17.50 -8.02
N ASP A 98 6.44 -17.01 -8.50
CA ASP A 98 7.34 -16.22 -7.67
C ASP A 98 6.73 -14.90 -7.24
N ARG A 99 7.08 -14.49 -6.01
CA ARG A 99 6.81 -13.15 -5.47
C ARG A 99 8.14 -12.50 -5.09
N ILE A 100 8.59 -11.56 -5.91
CA ILE A 100 9.90 -10.93 -5.77
C ILE A 100 9.75 -9.47 -5.40
N ALA A 101 10.36 -9.04 -4.30
CA ALA A 101 10.42 -7.65 -3.91
C ALA A 101 11.83 -7.07 -4.15
N LEU A 102 11.92 -5.99 -4.92
CA LEU A 102 13.15 -5.24 -5.09
C LEU A 102 13.27 -4.17 -4.02
N SER A 103 14.22 -4.34 -3.10
CA SER A 103 14.50 -3.40 -2.00
C SER A 103 15.78 -2.62 -2.26
N GLY A 104 15.82 -1.39 -1.78
CA GLY A 104 17.01 -0.52 -1.87
C GLY A 104 16.65 0.97 -1.82
N ASN A 105 17.67 1.81 -1.67
CA ASN A 105 17.53 3.26 -1.57
C ASN A 105 16.90 3.88 -2.84
N ASN A 106 16.38 5.10 -2.71
CA ASN A 106 15.89 5.84 -3.86
C ASN A 106 17.04 6.11 -4.86
N GLY A 107 16.73 5.98 -6.16
CA GLY A 107 17.76 6.16 -7.21
C GLY A 107 18.68 4.96 -7.45
N CYS A 108 18.60 3.85 -6.69
CA CYS A 108 19.48 2.69 -6.87
C CYS A 108 19.14 1.81 -8.10
N GLY A 109 18.21 2.24 -8.96
CA GLY A 109 17.91 1.56 -10.24
C GLY A 109 16.72 0.57 -10.20
N LYS A 110 15.92 0.50 -9.13
CA LYS A 110 14.75 -0.40 -9.06
C LYS A 110 13.82 -0.26 -10.27
N SER A 111 13.37 0.96 -10.55
CA SER A 111 12.47 1.24 -11.68
C SER A 111 13.11 0.93 -13.03
N SER A 112 14.43 1.07 -13.15
CA SER A 112 15.14 0.71 -14.38
C SER A 112 15.18 -0.81 -14.60
N ILE A 113 15.37 -1.59 -13.54
CA ILE A 113 15.29 -3.06 -13.59
C ILE A 113 13.87 -3.49 -13.98
N LEU A 114 12.84 -2.91 -13.35
CA LEU A 114 11.45 -3.23 -13.66
C LEU A 114 11.09 -2.89 -15.11
N LYS A 115 11.54 -1.73 -15.60
CA LYS A 115 11.35 -1.33 -17.02
C LYS A 115 12.08 -2.27 -17.98
N LEU A 116 13.31 -2.70 -17.66
CA LEU A 116 14.05 -3.68 -18.48
C LEU A 116 13.25 -4.98 -18.59
N ILE A 117 12.74 -5.53 -17.48
CA ILE A 117 11.91 -6.73 -17.45
C ILE A 117 10.64 -6.53 -18.28
N CYS A 118 10.02 -5.37 -18.24
CA CYS A 118 8.86 -5.02 -19.06
C CYS A 118 9.18 -4.90 -20.57
N GLY A 119 10.47 -4.87 -20.94
CA GLY A 119 10.90 -4.77 -22.34
C GLY A 119 11.07 -3.35 -22.85
N TYR A 120 11.17 -2.37 -21.94
CA TYR A 120 11.56 -1.03 -22.33
C TYR A 120 13.03 -1.01 -22.76
N ASN A 121 13.36 -0.09 -23.67
CA ASN A 121 14.75 0.10 -24.14
C ASN A 121 15.60 0.76 -23.05
N ILE A 122 16.14 -0.06 -22.16
CA ILE A 122 17.07 0.35 -21.10
C ILE A 122 18.47 -0.13 -21.48
N PRO A 123 19.48 0.75 -21.52
CA PRO A 123 20.85 0.34 -21.80
C PRO A 123 21.39 -0.57 -20.69
N TYR A 124 21.86 -1.75 -21.05
CA TYR A 124 22.44 -2.71 -20.12
C TYR A 124 23.59 -3.50 -20.75
N SER A 125 24.42 -4.09 -19.91
CA SER A 125 25.40 -5.12 -20.26
C SER A 125 25.09 -6.40 -19.48
N GLY A 126 25.66 -7.54 -19.91
CA GLY A 126 25.36 -8.85 -19.32
C GLY A 126 24.30 -9.60 -20.12
N GLU A 127 23.75 -10.66 -19.54
CA GLU A 127 22.77 -11.52 -20.19
C GLU A 127 21.37 -11.27 -19.61
N PHE A 128 20.42 -10.90 -20.46
CA PHE A 128 19.02 -10.76 -20.11
C PHE A 128 18.15 -11.65 -21.00
N TYR A 129 17.38 -12.52 -20.37
CA TYR A 129 16.38 -13.35 -21.02
C TYR A 129 14.98 -12.94 -20.57
N LYS A 130 14.06 -12.83 -21.52
CA LYS A 130 12.63 -12.66 -21.29
C LYS A 130 11.86 -13.64 -22.13
N GLY A 131 10.90 -14.33 -21.56
CA GLY A 131 10.04 -15.28 -22.27
C GLY A 131 9.33 -14.64 -23.47
N SER A 132 9.25 -15.38 -24.58
CA SER A 132 8.56 -14.92 -25.80
C SER A 132 7.05 -14.90 -25.60
N ASN A 133 6.37 -13.93 -26.21
CA ASN A 133 4.90 -13.76 -26.12
C ASN A 133 4.35 -13.67 -24.68
N MET A 134 5.18 -13.28 -23.72
CA MET A 134 4.77 -13.08 -22.33
C MET A 134 4.00 -11.75 -22.19
N THR A 135 2.79 -11.85 -21.67
CA THR A 135 1.98 -10.67 -21.32
C THR A 135 2.40 -10.16 -19.94
N ILE A 136 2.83 -8.90 -19.87
CA ILE A 136 3.24 -8.25 -18.63
C ILE A 136 2.29 -7.10 -18.34
N SER A 137 1.77 -7.05 -17.12
CA SER A 137 1.02 -5.89 -16.63
C SER A 137 1.92 -5.02 -15.76
N TYR A 138 2.18 -3.80 -16.21
CA TYR A 138 3.07 -2.85 -15.52
C TYR A 138 2.29 -1.73 -14.86
N VAL A 139 2.52 -1.53 -13.57
CA VAL A 139 2.04 -0.37 -12.80
C VAL A 139 3.21 0.58 -12.58
N SER A 140 3.18 1.71 -13.26
CA SER A 140 4.22 2.74 -13.15
C SER A 140 4.12 3.52 -11.85
N GLN A 141 5.24 4.12 -11.43
CA GLN A 141 5.27 5.09 -10.35
C GLN A 141 4.49 6.36 -10.70
N ASN A 142 4.62 6.83 -11.94
CA ASN A 142 3.94 8.03 -12.44
C ASN A 142 2.49 7.72 -12.82
N THR A 143 1.57 8.58 -12.38
CA THR A 143 0.12 8.51 -12.59
C THR A 143 -0.46 9.68 -13.37
N ASP A 144 0.38 10.58 -13.93
CA ASP A 144 -0.06 11.85 -14.51
C ASP A 144 -0.85 11.68 -15.82
N ALA A 145 -0.59 10.58 -16.54
CA ALA A 145 -1.28 10.28 -17.80
C ALA A 145 -2.74 9.83 -17.62
N LEU A 146 -3.21 9.64 -16.39
CA LEU A 146 -4.57 9.21 -16.12
C LEU A 146 -5.56 10.35 -16.25
N CYS A 147 -6.52 10.22 -17.18
CA CYS A 147 -7.55 11.22 -17.44
C CYS A 147 -8.89 10.57 -17.82
N GLY A 148 -9.97 11.36 -17.88
CA GLY A 148 -11.32 10.92 -18.24
C GLY A 148 -12.13 10.39 -17.06
N THR A 149 -13.18 9.64 -17.35
CA THR A 149 -13.97 8.91 -16.34
C THR A 149 -13.43 7.49 -16.14
N LEU A 150 -13.85 6.83 -15.07
CA LEU A 150 -13.49 5.43 -14.85
C LEU A 150 -14.06 4.52 -15.95
N SER A 151 -15.26 4.81 -16.46
CA SER A 151 -15.87 4.05 -17.55
C SER A 151 -15.12 4.22 -18.87
N ASP A 152 -14.67 5.45 -19.19
CA ASP A 152 -13.82 5.70 -20.38
C ASP A 152 -12.50 4.93 -20.26
N TYR A 153 -11.91 4.93 -19.06
CA TYR A 153 -10.67 4.23 -18.78
C TYR A 153 -10.79 2.71 -18.93
N VAL A 154 -11.89 2.14 -18.43
CA VAL A 154 -12.24 0.73 -18.58
C VAL A 154 -12.40 0.34 -20.03
N ALA A 155 -13.17 1.12 -20.80
CA ALA A 155 -13.41 0.89 -22.23
C ALA A 155 -12.11 0.97 -23.04
N ALA A 156 -11.28 1.99 -22.80
CA ALA A 156 -10.00 2.18 -23.48
C ALA A 156 -9.00 1.03 -23.21
N ASN A 157 -9.07 0.42 -22.04
CA ASN A 157 -8.18 -0.68 -21.64
C ASN A 157 -8.79 -2.07 -21.89
N LYS A 158 -10.03 -2.17 -22.43
CA LYS A 158 -10.75 -3.41 -22.74
C LYS A 158 -10.85 -4.36 -21.54
N ILE A 159 -11.16 -3.82 -20.37
CA ILE A 159 -11.33 -4.59 -19.13
C ILE A 159 -12.81 -4.67 -18.75
N GLU A 160 -13.16 -5.68 -17.98
CA GLU A 160 -14.52 -5.86 -17.49
C GLU A 160 -14.85 -4.84 -16.39
N GLU A 161 -15.87 -4.02 -16.59
CA GLU A 161 -16.21 -2.90 -15.70
C GLU A 161 -16.68 -3.39 -14.33
N SER A 162 -17.44 -4.49 -14.25
CA SER A 162 -17.94 -5.05 -12.99
C SER A 162 -16.80 -5.54 -12.11
N LEU A 163 -15.85 -6.29 -12.69
CA LEU A 163 -14.64 -6.75 -12.00
C LEU A 163 -13.76 -5.59 -11.54
N PHE A 164 -13.54 -4.61 -12.41
CA PHE A 164 -12.75 -3.43 -12.09
C PHE A 164 -13.33 -2.65 -10.90
N LYS A 165 -14.65 -2.40 -10.92
CA LYS A 165 -15.36 -1.73 -9.82
C LYS A 165 -15.33 -2.56 -8.54
N ALA A 166 -15.45 -3.89 -8.63
CA ALA A 166 -15.35 -4.77 -7.47
C ALA A 166 -13.95 -4.70 -6.82
N ILE A 167 -12.88 -4.72 -7.63
CA ILE A 167 -11.50 -4.58 -7.12
C ILE A 167 -11.31 -3.20 -6.48
N LEU A 168 -11.77 -2.12 -7.10
CA LEU A 168 -11.67 -0.78 -6.53
C LEU A 168 -12.39 -0.67 -5.18
N ARG A 169 -13.57 -1.31 -5.01
CA ARG A 169 -14.26 -1.36 -3.71
C ARG A 169 -13.44 -2.10 -2.66
N LYS A 170 -12.81 -3.22 -3.02
CA LYS A 170 -11.90 -3.95 -2.11
C LYS A 170 -10.67 -3.11 -1.74
N LEU A 171 -10.24 -2.20 -2.61
CA LEU A 171 -9.21 -1.20 -2.36
C LEU A 171 -9.77 0.07 -1.68
N ASP A 172 -10.89 -0.03 -0.98
CA ASP A 172 -11.51 1.08 -0.23
C ASP A 172 -11.85 2.32 -1.08
N PHE A 173 -12.39 2.07 -2.30
CA PHE A 173 -12.95 3.12 -3.14
C PHE A 173 -14.40 3.40 -2.74
N THR A 174 -14.70 4.62 -2.31
CA THR A 174 -16.05 5.01 -1.88
C THR A 174 -16.98 5.22 -3.08
N ARG A 175 -18.28 5.11 -2.85
CA ARG A 175 -19.28 5.26 -3.92
C ARG A 175 -19.18 6.60 -4.65
N GLU A 176 -18.92 7.68 -3.91
CA GLU A 176 -18.77 9.03 -4.47
C GLU A 176 -17.55 9.18 -5.37
N GLN A 177 -16.52 8.33 -5.22
CA GLN A 177 -15.32 8.40 -6.03
C GLN A 177 -15.55 7.85 -7.42
N PHE A 178 -16.51 6.93 -7.61
CA PHE A 178 -16.82 6.38 -8.93
C PHE A 178 -17.39 7.40 -9.91
N ASP A 179 -18.02 8.46 -9.40
CA ASP A 179 -18.64 9.51 -10.21
C ASP A 179 -17.66 10.67 -10.54
N LYS A 180 -16.47 10.64 -9.96
CA LYS A 180 -15.46 11.69 -10.17
C LYS A 180 -14.57 11.39 -11.38
N LYS A 181 -14.10 12.45 -12.04
CA LYS A 181 -13.07 12.34 -13.09
C LYS A 181 -11.73 11.95 -12.46
N ILE A 182 -10.95 11.11 -13.15
CA ILE A 182 -9.67 10.59 -12.67
C ILE A 182 -8.65 11.69 -12.41
N GLN A 183 -8.70 12.80 -13.15
CA GLN A 183 -7.83 13.96 -12.92
C GLN A 183 -7.95 14.50 -11.50
N ASN A 184 -9.14 14.42 -10.89
CA ASN A 184 -9.47 14.94 -9.57
C ASN A 184 -9.14 13.93 -8.44
N PHE A 185 -8.57 12.78 -8.78
CA PHE A 185 -8.15 11.79 -7.80
C PHE A 185 -6.83 12.18 -7.13
N SER A 186 -6.70 11.83 -5.85
CA SER A 186 -5.41 11.88 -5.17
C SER A 186 -4.43 10.88 -5.80
N SER A 187 -3.12 11.06 -5.54
CA SER A 187 -2.09 10.13 -6.02
C SER A 187 -2.37 8.68 -5.60
N GLY A 188 -2.84 8.47 -4.36
CA GLY A 188 -3.23 7.15 -3.87
C GLY A 188 -4.43 6.57 -4.61
N GLN A 189 -5.47 7.37 -4.91
CA GLN A 189 -6.63 6.94 -5.69
C GLN A 189 -6.24 6.59 -7.13
N LYS A 190 -5.39 7.39 -7.78
CA LYS A 190 -4.85 7.09 -9.10
C LYS A 190 -4.04 5.78 -9.10
N LYS A 191 -3.25 5.53 -8.06
CA LYS A 191 -2.49 4.30 -7.90
C LYS A 191 -3.41 3.08 -7.76
N LYS A 192 -4.51 3.19 -6.98
CA LYS A 192 -5.55 2.15 -6.88
C LYS A 192 -6.16 1.82 -8.24
N VAL A 193 -6.43 2.81 -9.07
CA VAL A 193 -6.94 2.64 -10.45
C VAL A 193 -5.96 1.83 -11.30
N LEU A 194 -4.65 2.15 -11.26
CA LEU A 194 -3.62 1.40 -12.00
C LEU A 194 -3.51 -0.05 -11.53
N ILE A 195 -3.56 -0.28 -10.21
CA ILE A 195 -3.49 -1.62 -9.63
C ILE A 195 -4.75 -2.41 -9.98
N ALA A 196 -5.94 -1.82 -9.87
CA ALA A 196 -7.18 -2.47 -10.25
C ALA A 196 -7.16 -2.88 -11.74
N LYS A 197 -6.68 -2.00 -12.63
CA LYS A 197 -6.45 -2.36 -14.04
C LYS A 197 -5.50 -3.55 -14.15
N SER A 198 -4.36 -3.52 -13.48
CA SER A 198 -3.37 -4.58 -13.52
C SER A 198 -3.93 -5.93 -13.07
N LEU A 199 -4.78 -5.94 -12.05
CA LEU A 199 -5.45 -7.14 -11.54
C LEU A 199 -6.58 -7.66 -12.46
N CYS A 200 -7.19 -6.79 -13.26
CA CYS A 200 -8.20 -7.17 -14.24
C CYS A 200 -7.62 -7.76 -15.52
N GLN A 201 -6.37 -7.45 -15.84
CA GLN A 201 -5.75 -7.89 -17.09
C GLN A 201 -5.14 -9.29 -16.94
N PRO A 202 -5.49 -10.25 -17.82
CA PRO A 202 -4.83 -11.54 -17.83
C PRO A 202 -3.37 -11.35 -18.22
N SER A 203 -2.47 -11.55 -17.28
CA SER A 203 -1.03 -11.35 -17.47
C SER A 203 -0.22 -12.46 -16.80
N HIS A 204 0.86 -12.89 -17.46
CA HIS A 204 1.75 -13.91 -16.93
C HIS A 204 2.68 -13.37 -15.84
N LEU A 205 2.96 -12.05 -15.87
CA LEU A 205 3.79 -11.37 -14.88
C LEU A 205 3.19 -10.01 -14.53
N LEU A 206 3.02 -9.77 -13.24
CA LEU A 206 2.65 -8.47 -12.68
C LEU A 206 3.92 -7.75 -12.23
N VAL A 207 4.16 -6.55 -12.73
CA VAL A 207 5.32 -5.73 -12.38
C VAL A 207 4.81 -4.40 -11.83
N TRP A 208 5.06 -4.15 -10.55
CA TRP A 208 4.55 -2.96 -9.87
C TRP A 208 5.70 -2.12 -9.31
N ASP A 209 5.74 -0.86 -9.71
CA ASP A 209 6.74 0.10 -9.24
C ASP A 209 6.17 0.92 -8.08
N GLU A 210 6.71 0.69 -6.88
CA GLU A 210 6.28 1.31 -5.62
C GLU A 210 4.75 1.27 -5.41
N PRO A 211 4.13 0.08 -5.41
CA PRO A 211 2.67 -0.05 -5.40
C PRO A 211 2.02 0.49 -4.12
N LEU A 212 2.72 0.47 -2.99
CA LEU A 212 2.17 0.83 -1.68
C LEU A 212 2.33 2.31 -1.33
N ASN A 213 3.04 3.09 -2.17
CA ASN A 213 3.22 4.51 -1.92
C ASN A 213 1.89 5.27 -2.06
N TYR A 214 1.66 6.21 -1.12
CA TYR A 214 0.44 7.04 -1.04
C TYR A 214 -0.86 6.27 -0.79
N MET A 215 -0.79 4.99 -0.44
CA MET A 215 -1.96 4.17 -0.11
C MET A 215 -2.31 4.22 1.38
N ASP A 216 -3.61 4.15 1.65
CA ASP A 216 -4.13 3.93 2.99
C ASP A 216 -3.83 2.52 3.50
N VAL A 217 -3.96 2.34 4.82
CA VAL A 217 -3.60 1.09 5.51
C VAL A 217 -4.46 -0.09 5.02
N ILE A 218 -5.76 0.12 4.79
CA ILE A 218 -6.68 -0.94 4.36
C ILE A 218 -6.27 -1.48 2.99
N SER A 219 -6.04 -0.60 2.03
CA SER A 219 -5.59 -0.97 0.69
C SER A 219 -4.24 -1.67 0.70
N ARG A 220 -3.30 -1.26 1.58
CA ARG A 220 -2.00 -1.94 1.75
C ARG A 220 -2.18 -3.37 2.21
N ILE A 221 -2.97 -3.60 3.26
CA ILE A 221 -3.25 -4.93 3.79
C ILE A 221 -3.84 -5.84 2.70
N GLN A 222 -4.80 -5.33 1.90
CA GLN A 222 -5.40 -6.09 0.81
C GLN A 222 -4.39 -6.49 -0.28
N LEU A 223 -3.43 -5.62 -0.58
CA LEU A 223 -2.38 -5.92 -1.56
C LEU A 223 -1.28 -6.85 -1.02
N GLU A 224 -0.96 -6.77 0.27
CA GLU A 224 0.02 -7.64 0.92
C GLU A 224 -0.49 -9.09 1.06
N GLN A 225 -1.81 -9.28 1.02
CA GLN A 225 -2.46 -10.59 1.09
C GLN A 225 -2.62 -11.28 -0.29
N LEU A 226 -2.32 -10.58 -1.39
CA LEU A 226 -2.30 -11.14 -2.75
C LEU A 226 -1.13 -12.10 -2.95
#